data_647a391816fbd3b3e92cd52ed8683ba6
#
_entry.id   647a391816fbd3b3e92cd52ed8683ba6
#
_cell.length_a   1.000
_cell.length_b   1.000
_cell.length_c   1.000
_cell.angle_alpha   90.00
_cell.angle_beta   90.00
_cell.angle_gamma   90.00
#
_symmetry.space_group_name_H-M   'P 1'
#
loop_
_entity.id
_entity.type
_entity.pdbx_description
1 polymer ?
#
loop_
_entity_poly.entity_id
_entity_poly.type
_entity_poly.pdbx_seq_one_letter_code
_entity_poly.pdbx_strand_id
1 'polypeptide(L)'
;MTSKSLTHLVFGVLFGCLFLQTAMAQISIGGKPYSFALRTHTMSPPPVLMPGINIGKLEAEDLLDEQAGLAPRFGDLIEVSLNTNNSGVWETLPDGGRLWRLSIMAAGAKSINLLYDDFYLPDGGVLYIYSADRKHVIGGFTSANNKADRIFATGLVYSDHIVLEYYEPAEVIAKRAANNVAEEASISINYVVHGYRFIEFNPNDLVKAFGSSGSCNVNTICSQGDNWRDQIKSVVMLLSGGSRFCTGYLVNNTAQDCRPLLLTANHCLGTADAISSPSVNTWTFMWRYESPNCTPNTDGPTNMTTSGGTVLANPGSPGSIFSSDFALIELAENPKTAGYDVYFAGFDATTTAPSSATGIHHPSGDVKKISMENAALTGTSYGNTSGTATHWRVADWDSGTTEPGSSGSPIFSDATKRAMGFLSGGGAACGNDLPDWYGSLGYSWTNGGASDSRRRLNAHLDPGGLATFVDGSANPCNVTPPA
;
A
#
# COMPACT_ATOMS: atom_id res chain seq x y z
N MET A 1 -68.68 -19.51 49.04
CA MET A 1 -68.75 -19.56 47.59
C MET A 1 -67.72 -18.59 47.08
N THR A 2 -66.65 -19.08 46.58
CA THR A 2 -65.40 -18.37 46.31
C THR A 2 -65.25 -18.11 44.80
N SER A 3 -65.16 -16.84 44.43
CA SER A 3 -64.84 -16.41 43.08
C SER A 3 -63.31 -16.24 42.96
N LYS A 4 -62.67 -16.98 42.07
CA LYS A 4 -61.25 -16.85 41.72
C LYS A 4 -61.14 -15.87 40.58
N SER A 5 -60.45 -14.76 40.83
CA SER A 5 -60.04 -13.80 39.81
C SER A 5 -58.73 -14.31 39.16
N LEU A 6 -58.73 -14.42 37.83
CA LEU A 6 -57.60 -14.85 37.03
C LEU A 6 -56.95 -13.60 36.40
N THR A 7 -55.80 -13.23 36.93
CA THR A 7 -55.00 -12.10 36.40
C THR A 7 -54.10 -12.61 35.28
N HIS A 8 -54.34 -12.21 34.04
CA HIS A 8 -53.45 -12.46 32.93
C HIS A 8 -52.32 -11.45 32.91
N LEU A 9 -51.11 -11.92 33.15
CA LEU A 9 -49.88 -11.16 32.99
C LEU A 9 -49.45 -11.26 31.53
N VAL A 10 -49.57 -10.17 30.77
CA VAL A 10 -49.08 -10.08 29.39
C VAL A 10 -47.61 -9.65 29.45
N PHE A 11 -46.70 -10.56 29.22
CA PHE A 11 -45.27 -10.25 28.98
C PHE A 11 -45.10 -9.77 27.55
N GLY A 12 -44.98 -8.49 27.37
CA GLY A 12 -44.56 -7.87 26.09
C GLY A 12 -43.05 -8.02 25.94
N VAL A 13 -42.63 -8.97 25.08
CA VAL A 13 -41.22 -9.05 24.63
C VAL A 13 -41.00 -7.99 23.58
N LEU A 14 -40.38 -6.88 23.96
CA LEU A 14 -39.81 -5.92 23.00
C LEU A 14 -38.56 -6.54 22.38
N PHE A 15 -38.71 -7.08 21.17
CA PHE A 15 -37.57 -7.48 20.34
C PHE A 15 -36.97 -6.21 19.73
N GLY A 16 -36.01 -5.61 20.42
CA GLY A 16 -35.20 -4.53 19.90
C GLY A 16 -34.27 -5.09 18.82
N CYS A 17 -34.62 -4.98 17.54
CA CYS A 17 -33.68 -5.16 16.46
C CYS A 17 -32.59 -4.07 16.56
N LEU A 18 -31.48 -4.40 17.22
CA LEU A 18 -30.24 -3.67 17.01
C LEU A 18 -29.79 -3.96 15.56
N PHE A 19 -30.08 -3.05 14.66
CA PHE A 19 -29.34 -2.94 13.41
C PHE A 19 -27.93 -2.54 13.77
N LEU A 20 -27.04 -3.51 13.91
CA LEU A 20 -25.60 -3.29 13.76
C LEU A 20 -25.40 -2.82 12.33
N GLN A 21 -25.41 -1.51 12.11
CA GLN A 21 -24.80 -0.93 10.93
C GLN A 21 -23.30 -1.17 11.05
N THR A 22 -22.83 -2.27 10.47
CA THR A 22 -21.42 -2.39 10.12
C THR A 22 -21.16 -1.34 9.05
N ALA A 23 -20.63 -0.20 9.46
CA ALA A 23 -20.04 0.76 8.55
C ALA A 23 -18.82 0.07 7.92
N MET A 24 -19.03 -0.65 6.84
CA MET A 24 -18.00 -1.19 5.98
C MET A 24 -17.58 -0.07 5.04
N ALA A 25 -16.73 0.82 5.51
CA ALA A 25 -16.04 1.76 4.64
C ALA A 25 -14.92 0.99 3.90
N GLN A 26 -15.27 0.23 2.89
CA GLN A 26 -14.31 -0.34 1.95
C GLN A 26 -13.93 0.74 0.94
N ILE A 27 -12.64 1.03 0.85
CA ILE A 27 -12.08 1.98 -0.13
C ILE A 27 -12.23 1.43 -1.56
N SER A 28 -12.27 0.11 -1.71
CA SER A 28 -12.73 -0.59 -2.92
C SER A 28 -13.85 -1.55 -2.51
N ILE A 29 -15.05 -1.33 -3.04
CA ILE A 29 -16.20 -2.18 -2.71
C ILE A 29 -16.17 -3.52 -3.42
N GLY A 30 -15.15 -3.76 -4.28
CA GLY A 30 -15.10 -4.96 -5.12
C GLY A 30 -16.29 -5.02 -6.08
N GLY A 31 -16.72 -6.23 -6.41
CA GLY A 31 -17.86 -6.44 -7.31
C GLY A 31 -17.43 -6.61 -8.77
N LYS A 32 -18.35 -6.30 -9.70
CA LYS A 32 -18.11 -6.44 -11.14
C LYS A 32 -18.57 -5.21 -11.89
N PRO A 33 -17.87 -4.84 -12.98
CA PRO A 33 -18.30 -3.77 -13.88
C PRO A 33 -19.74 -4.00 -14.37
N TYR A 34 -20.49 -2.90 -14.52
CA TYR A 34 -21.88 -2.94 -14.94
C TYR A 34 -22.06 -3.64 -16.30
N SER A 35 -21.14 -3.38 -17.24
CA SER A 35 -21.16 -3.98 -18.58
C SER A 35 -21.00 -5.51 -18.59
N PHE A 36 -20.51 -6.12 -17.50
CA PHE A 36 -20.37 -7.58 -17.43
C PHE A 36 -21.71 -8.29 -17.24
N ALA A 37 -22.72 -7.58 -16.73
CA ALA A 37 -24.07 -8.10 -16.56
C ALA A 37 -24.96 -7.89 -17.79
N LEU A 38 -24.56 -7.01 -18.71
CA LEU A 38 -25.34 -6.71 -19.91
C LEU A 38 -25.27 -7.89 -20.90
N ARG A 39 -26.45 -8.39 -21.31
CA ARG A 39 -26.56 -9.46 -22.32
C ARG A 39 -26.25 -9.00 -23.75
N THR A 40 -26.40 -7.71 -24.02
CA THR A 40 -25.99 -7.08 -25.28
C THR A 40 -24.54 -6.67 -25.19
N HIS A 41 -23.71 -7.15 -26.12
CA HIS A 41 -22.33 -6.71 -26.24
C HIS A 41 -22.29 -5.20 -26.54
N THR A 42 -22.16 -4.40 -25.49
CA THR A 42 -21.74 -3.01 -25.66
C THR A 42 -20.33 -3.06 -26.25
N MET A 43 -20.14 -2.52 -27.43
CA MET A 43 -18.81 -2.48 -28.05
C MET A 43 -17.85 -1.73 -27.12
N SER A 44 -16.70 -2.35 -26.84
CA SER A 44 -15.61 -1.60 -26.18
C SER A 44 -15.23 -0.40 -27.05
N PRO A 45 -15.04 0.77 -26.45
CA PRO A 45 -14.56 1.92 -27.22
C PRO A 45 -13.21 1.60 -27.86
N PRO A 46 -12.89 2.20 -29.00
CA PRO A 46 -11.57 2.04 -29.61
C PRO A 46 -10.49 2.50 -28.62
N PRO A 47 -9.37 1.77 -28.50
CA PRO A 47 -8.35 2.11 -27.53
C PRO A 47 -7.59 3.38 -27.91
N VAL A 48 -7.32 4.20 -26.90
CA VAL A 48 -6.28 5.23 -26.99
C VAL A 48 -4.93 4.52 -26.91
N LEU A 49 -4.12 4.66 -27.97
CA LEU A 49 -2.84 4.00 -28.07
C LEU A 49 -1.75 4.83 -27.40
N MET A 50 -1.02 4.23 -26.46
CA MET A 50 0.14 4.86 -25.85
C MET A 50 1.36 4.74 -26.75
N PRO A 51 2.28 5.73 -26.72
CA PRO A 51 3.55 5.63 -27.42
C PRO A 51 4.36 4.43 -26.91
N GLY A 52 5.16 3.84 -27.80
CA GLY A 52 6.09 2.78 -27.42
C GLY A 52 7.22 3.34 -26.56
N ILE A 53 7.69 2.54 -25.59
CA ILE A 53 8.83 2.86 -24.72
C ILE A 53 10.10 2.15 -25.20
N ASN A 54 11.26 2.71 -24.89
CA ASN A 54 12.55 2.07 -25.16
C ASN A 54 13.05 1.30 -23.94
N ILE A 55 12.66 0.03 -23.84
CA ILE A 55 12.98 -0.84 -22.68
C ILE A 55 14.49 -0.92 -22.45
N GLY A 56 15.30 -1.10 -23.50
CA GLY A 56 16.76 -1.22 -23.33
C GLY A 56 17.42 0.06 -22.77
N LYS A 57 16.88 1.25 -23.11
CA LYS A 57 17.32 2.50 -22.51
C LYS A 57 16.92 2.55 -21.02
N LEU A 58 15.68 2.18 -20.70
CA LEU A 58 15.17 2.19 -19.34
C LEU A 58 15.95 1.20 -18.44
N GLU A 59 16.25 0.00 -18.92
CA GLU A 59 17.06 -0.99 -18.20
C GLU A 59 18.48 -0.50 -17.92
N ALA A 60 19.09 0.22 -18.86
CA ALA A 60 20.41 0.82 -18.64
C ALA A 60 20.37 1.95 -17.58
N GLU A 61 19.32 2.77 -17.57
CA GLU A 61 19.09 3.76 -16.53
C GLU A 61 18.83 3.13 -15.17
N ASP A 62 18.03 2.04 -15.14
CA ASP A 62 17.71 1.29 -13.91
C ASP A 62 18.96 0.78 -13.20
N LEU A 63 19.94 0.28 -13.96
CA LEU A 63 21.22 -0.15 -13.39
C LEU A 63 21.96 1.00 -12.69
N LEU A 64 21.90 2.22 -13.24
CA LEU A 64 22.50 3.40 -12.61
C LEU A 64 21.71 3.84 -11.37
N ASP A 65 20.40 3.81 -11.44
CA ASP A 65 19.52 4.12 -10.31
C ASP A 65 19.73 3.15 -9.14
N GLU A 66 19.82 1.85 -9.41
CA GLU A 66 20.08 0.82 -8.41
C GLU A 66 21.47 0.98 -7.77
N GLN A 67 22.50 1.33 -8.55
CA GLN A 67 23.84 1.66 -8.04
C GLN A 67 23.83 2.93 -7.17
N ALA A 68 22.95 3.88 -7.46
CA ALA A 68 22.75 5.09 -6.67
C ALA A 68 21.89 4.86 -5.41
N GLY A 69 21.37 3.63 -5.20
CA GLY A 69 20.53 3.27 -4.05
C GLY A 69 19.10 3.78 -4.15
N LEU A 70 18.62 4.09 -5.36
CA LEU A 70 17.22 4.47 -5.58
C LEU A 70 16.31 3.24 -5.59
N ALA A 71 15.06 3.43 -5.20
CA ALA A 71 14.04 2.39 -5.29
C ALA A 71 13.91 1.85 -6.73
N PRO A 72 13.81 0.53 -6.94
CA PRO A 72 13.74 -0.06 -8.26
C PRO A 72 12.49 0.41 -9.03
N ARG A 73 12.68 0.72 -10.30
CA ARG A 73 11.61 1.14 -11.22
C ARG A 73 11.02 -0.10 -11.90
N PHE A 74 9.70 -0.19 -11.95
CA PHE A 74 8.99 -1.25 -12.66
C PHE A 74 8.27 -0.75 -13.92
N GLY A 75 8.04 0.54 -14.04
CA GLY A 75 7.27 1.13 -15.12
C GLY A 75 7.78 2.51 -15.52
N ASP A 76 7.38 2.94 -16.72
CA ASP A 76 7.65 4.26 -17.27
C ASP A 76 6.37 5.10 -17.30
N LEU A 77 6.51 6.38 -16.96
CA LEU A 77 5.41 7.35 -16.87
C LEU A 77 5.16 7.99 -18.24
N ILE A 78 4.04 7.68 -18.84
CA ILE A 78 3.60 8.29 -20.10
C ILE A 78 2.63 9.42 -19.77
N GLU A 79 3.04 10.67 -20.00
CA GLU A 79 2.19 11.85 -19.79
C GLU A 79 1.03 11.86 -20.79
N VAL A 80 -0.19 12.08 -20.28
CA VAL A 80 -1.43 12.12 -21.04
C VAL A 80 -2.37 13.21 -20.49
N SER A 81 -3.44 13.50 -21.23
CA SER A 81 -4.53 14.35 -20.76
C SER A 81 -5.84 13.70 -21.19
N LEU A 82 -6.25 12.67 -20.46
CA LEU A 82 -7.46 11.89 -20.76
C LEU A 82 -8.51 12.10 -19.66
N ASN A 83 -9.71 12.53 -20.05
CA ASN A 83 -10.76 12.77 -19.07
C ASN A 83 -12.17 12.47 -19.64
N THR A 84 -13.16 12.53 -18.78
CA THR A 84 -14.57 12.25 -19.12
C THR A 84 -15.15 13.16 -20.19
N ASN A 85 -14.52 14.30 -20.52
CA ASN A 85 -15.00 15.27 -21.49
C ASN A 85 -14.33 15.12 -22.86
N ASN A 86 -13.09 14.65 -22.91
CA ASN A 86 -12.30 14.60 -24.15
C ASN A 86 -12.00 13.19 -24.63
N SER A 87 -12.24 12.17 -23.83
CA SER A 87 -11.84 10.78 -24.09
C SER A 87 -12.94 9.81 -23.67
N GLY A 88 -12.93 8.62 -24.31
CA GLY A 88 -13.93 7.60 -24.03
C GLY A 88 -15.29 7.89 -24.65
N VAL A 89 -16.29 7.10 -24.25
CA VAL A 89 -17.65 7.15 -24.78
C VAL A 89 -18.65 7.08 -23.65
N TRP A 90 -19.61 8.00 -23.64
CA TRP A 90 -20.79 7.97 -22.78
C TRP A 90 -21.96 7.24 -23.45
N GLU A 91 -22.64 6.41 -22.68
CA GLU A 91 -23.85 5.69 -23.10
C GLU A 91 -24.94 5.90 -22.05
N THR A 92 -26.16 6.27 -22.50
CA THR A 92 -27.34 6.29 -21.63
C THR A 92 -27.95 4.91 -21.58
N LEU A 93 -28.20 4.40 -20.39
CA LEU A 93 -28.72 3.09 -20.15
C LEU A 93 -30.26 3.07 -20.10
N PRO A 94 -30.90 1.90 -20.34
CA PRO A 94 -32.36 1.79 -20.32
C PRO A 94 -33.01 2.14 -18.97
N ASP A 95 -32.25 2.02 -17.87
CA ASP A 95 -32.69 2.37 -16.51
C ASP A 95 -32.58 3.88 -16.20
N GLY A 96 -32.10 4.69 -17.18
CA GLY A 96 -31.87 6.11 -17.04
C GLY A 96 -30.52 6.49 -16.43
N GLY A 97 -29.71 5.51 -16.02
CA GLY A 97 -28.31 5.70 -15.66
C GLY A 97 -27.43 5.98 -16.87
N ARG A 98 -26.17 6.28 -16.65
CA ARG A 98 -25.19 6.46 -17.73
C ARG A 98 -23.88 5.75 -17.42
N LEU A 99 -23.22 5.33 -18.49
CA LEU A 99 -21.99 4.57 -18.46
C LEU A 99 -20.93 5.31 -19.29
N TRP A 100 -19.81 5.64 -18.67
CA TRP A 100 -18.64 6.13 -19.40
C TRP A 100 -17.59 5.02 -19.48
N ARG A 101 -17.00 4.85 -20.69
CA ARG A 101 -15.95 3.87 -20.86
C ARG A 101 -14.81 4.46 -21.69
N LEU A 102 -13.59 4.24 -21.20
CA LEU A 102 -12.34 4.60 -21.87
C LEU A 102 -11.46 3.36 -21.99
N SER A 103 -10.98 3.08 -23.19
CA SER A 103 -10.04 1.99 -23.44
C SER A 103 -8.66 2.56 -23.68
N ILE A 104 -7.62 1.99 -23.06
CA ILE A 104 -6.21 2.40 -23.14
C ILE A 104 -5.37 1.18 -23.47
N MET A 105 -4.49 1.30 -24.46
CA MET A 105 -3.56 0.26 -24.88
C MET A 105 -2.13 0.76 -24.85
N ALA A 106 -1.30 0.13 -24.03
CA ALA A 106 0.15 0.35 -23.94
C ALA A 106 0.86 -0.94 -24.40
N ALA A 107 1.03 -1.08 -25.71
CA ALA A 107 1.46 -2.33 -26.32
C ALA A 107 2.76 -2.88 -25.71
N GLY A 108 2.72 -4.14 -25.26
CA GLY A 108 3.84 -4.81 -24.61
C GLY A 108 4.01 -4.50 -23.12
N ALA A 109 3.14 -3.70 -22.52
CA ALA A 109 3.14 -3.52 -21.07
C ALA A 109 2.79 -4.83 -20.36
N LYS A 110 3.47 -5.11 -19.26
CA LYS A 110 3.16 -6.24 -18.36
C LYS A 110 2.04 -5.86 -17.38
N SER A 111 1.97 -4.57 -17.07
CA SER A 111 0.91 -3.98 -16.25
C SER A 111 0.66 -2.53 -16.65
N ILE A 112 -0.53 -2.04 -16.35
CA ILE A 112 -0.88 -0.62 -16.44
C ILE A 112 -1.47 -0.18 -15.11
N ASN A 113 -1.01 0.97 -14.60
CA ASN A 113 -1.68 1.73 -13.55
C ASN A 113 -1.78 3.20 -13.96
N LEU A 114 -2.65 3.94 -13.26
CA LEU A 114 -3.03 5.29 -13.66
C LEU A 114 -2.83 6.26 -12.51
N LEU A 115 -2.34 7.47 -12.84
CA LEU A 115 -2.29 8.60 -11.95
C LEU A 115 -3.31 9.65 -12.43
N TYR A 116 -4.01 10.25 -11.47
CA TYR A 116 -5.07 11.22 -11.72
C TYR A 116 -4.71 12.54 -11.06
N ASP A 117 -4.87 13.62 -11.80
CA ASP A 117 -4.71 15.00 -11.33
C ASP A 117 -6.04 15.63 -10.90
N ASP A 118 -7.15 15.03 -11.28
CA ASP A 118 -8.50 15.44 -10.84
C ASP A 118 -9.42 14.21 -10.77
N PHE A 119 -9.69 13.75 -9.54
CA PHE A 119 -10.54 12.60 -9.27
C PHE A 119 -11.64 12.96 -8.28
N TYR A 120 -12.88 12.82 -8.73
CA TYR A 120 -14.06 12.98 -7.91
C TYR A 120 -15.20 12.11 -8.44
N LEU A 121 -15.81 11.34 -7.57
CA LEU A 121 -17.01 10.54 -7.86
C LEU A 121 -18.15 11.02 -6.97
N PRO A 122 -19.32 11.33 -7.51
CA PRO A 122 -20.51 11.61 -6.71
C PRO A 122 -20.97 10.36 -5.97
N ASP A 123 -21.71 10.57 -4.88
CA ASP A 123 -22.26 9.49 -4.06
C ASP A 123 -23.16 8.57 -4.87
N GLY A 124 -22.86 7.28 -4.91
CA GLY A 124 -23.53 6.27 -5.71
C GLY A 124 -22.88 5.99 -7.06
N GLY A 125 -21.94 6.84 -7.52
CA GLY A 125 -21.11 6.54 -8.69
C GLY A 125 -20.05 5.48 -8.39
N VAL A 126 -19.71 4.65 -9.37
CA VAL A 126 -18.73 3.56 -9.20
C VAL A 126 -17.83 3.46 -10.42
N LEU A 127 -16.50 3.45 -10.19
CA LEU A 127 -15.48 3.26 -11.21
C LEU A 127 -14.80 1.89 -11.07
N TYR A 128 -14.71 1.16 -12.17
CA TYR A 128 -13.91 -0.06 -12.31
C TYR A 128 -12.83 0.13 -13.37
N ILE A 129 -11.72 -0.59 -13.22
CA ILE A 129 -10.69 -0.70 -14.23
C ILE A 129 -10.39 -2.18 -14.44
N TYR A 130 -10.37 -2.63 -15.67
CA TYR A 130 -10.19 -4.05 -15.95
C TYR A 130 -9.42 -4.30 -17.24
N SER A 131 -8.77 -5.48 -17.32
CA SER A 131 -8.13 -5.94 -18.54
C SER A 131 -9.16 -6.17 -19.65
N ALA A 132 -8.80 -5.88 -20.91
CA ALA A 132 -9.74 -6.03 -22.03
C ALA A 132 -10.29 -7.46 -22.20
N ASP A 133 -9.55 -8.47 -21.73
CA ASP A 133 -9.98 -9.87 -21.66
C ASP A 133 -10.87 -10.18 -20.42
N ARG A 134 -11.13 -9.18 -19.56
CA ARG A 134 -11.98 -9.23 -18.35
C ARG A 134 -11.51 -10.16 -17.24
N LYS A 135 -10.27 -10.63 -17.27
CA LYS A 135 -9.72 -11.55 -16.27
C LYS A 135 -9.21 -10.85 -15.02
N HIS A 136 -8.70 -9.63 -15.16
CA HIS A 136 -8.21 -8.83 -14.03
C HIS A 136 -9.10 -7.59 -13.87
N VAL A 137 -9.65 -7.40 -12.68
CA VAL A 137 -10.54 -6.28 -12.34
C VAL A 137 -10.08 -5.68 -11.03
N ILE A 138 -9.90 -4.36 -11.00
CA ILE A 138 -9.69 -3.58 -9.79
C ILE A 138 -10.79 -2.53 -9.64
N GLY A 139 -11.00 -2.06 -8.42
CA GLY A 139 -11.97 -1.00 -8.13
C GLY A 139 -13.25 -1.55 -7.51
N GLY A 140 -14.34 -1.00 -7.96
CA GLY A 140 -15.44 -0.50 -7.22
C GLY A 140 -14.99 0.72 -6.42
N PHE A 141 -14.28 1.66 -7.08
CA PHE A 141 -13.95 2.96 -6.49
C PHE A 141 -15.21 3.82 -6.43
N THR A 142 -15.40 4.54 -5.33
CA THR A 142 -16.62 5.30 -5.04
C THR A 142 -16.27 6.70 -4.48
N SER A 143 -17.28 7.45 -4.02
CA SER A 143 -17.05 8.71 -3.30
C SER A 143 -16.17 8.57 -2.06
N ALA A 144 -16.02 7.37 -1.49
CA ALA A 144 -15.10 7.08 -0.39
C ALA A 144 -13.62 7.28 -0.78
N ASN A 145 -13.29 7.29 -2.06
CA ASN A 145 -11.95 7.54 -2.59
C ASN A 145 -11.68 9.02 -2.89
N ASN A 146 -12.69 9.90 -2.74
CA ASN A 146 -12.51 11.32 -2.94
C ASN A 146 -11.58 11.89 -1.85
N LYS A 147 -10.62 12.71 -2.28
CA LYS A 147 -9.69 13.42 -1.40
C LYS A 147 -9.79 14.93 -1.65
N ALA A 148 -9.41 15.72 -0.65
CA ALA A 148 -9.47 17.17 -0.74
C ALA A 148 -8.57 17.75 -1.84
N ASP A 149 -7.45 17.12 -2.10
CA ASP A 149 -6.51 17.49 -3.17
C ASP A 149 -6.89 16.93 -4.54
N ARG A 150 -7.90 16.04 -4.59
CA ARG A 150 -8.39 15.37 -5.80
C ARG A 150 -7.35 14.54 -6.56
N ILE A 151 -6.20 14.27 -5.96
CA ILE A 151 -5.16 13.40 -6.54
C ILE A 151 -5.46 11.96 -6.20
N PHE A 152 -5.41 11.08 -7.19
CA PHE A 152 -5.68 9.66 -7.01
C PHE A 152 -4.67 8.82 -7.78
N ALA A 153 -4.45 7.59 -7.35
CA ALA A 153 -3.64 6.60 -8.06
C ALA A 153 -4.25 5.22 -7.88
N THR A 154 -4.12 4.40 -8.90
CA THR A 154 -4.64 3.03 -8.86
C THR A 154 -3.55 2.01 -8.65
N GLY A 155 -3.93 0.82 -8.17
CA GLY A 155 -3.10 -0.38 -8.23
C GLY A 155 -2.89 -0.83 -9.68
N LEU A 156 -2.13 -1.92 -9.82
CA LEU A 156 -1.74 -2.47 -11.11
C LEU A 156 -2.88 -3.28 -11.74
N VAL A 157 -3.11 -3.10 -13.03
CA VAL A 157 -3.89 -4.03 -13.86
C VAL A 157 -2.93 -4.79 -14.78
N TYR A 158 -2.86 -6.09 -14.63
CA TYR A 158 -1.95 -6.95 -15.41
C TYR A 158 -2.49 -7.17 -16.81
N SER A 159 -2.16 -6.26 -17.69
CA SER A 159 -2.53 -6.27 -19.10
C SER A 159 -1.80 -5.12 -19.80
N ASP A 160 -1.61 -5.24 -21.08
CA ASP A 160 -1.22 -4.14 -21.97
C ASP A 160 -2.42 -3.38 -22.56
N HIS A 161 -3.65 -3.83 -22.25
CA HIS A 161 -4.89 -3.25 -22.72
C HIS A 161 -5.93 -3.24 -21.60
N ILE A 162 -6.32 -2.06 -21.14
CA ILE A 162 -7.28 -1.87 -20.04
C ILE A 162 -8.51 -1.09 -20.50
N VAL A 163 -9.59 -1.25 -19.76
CA VAL A 163 -10.83 -0.47 -19.89
C VAL A 163 -11.19 0.12 -18.54
N LEU A 164 -11.41 1.42 -18.52
CA LEU A 164 -12.07 2.12 -17.42
C LEU A 164 -13.56 2.12 -17.68
N GLU A 165 -14.34 1.88 -16.64
CA GLU A 165 -15.80 1.90 -16.69
C GLU A 165 -16.38 2.61 -15.48
N TYR A 166 -16.96 3.78 -15.70
CA TYR A 166 -17.65 4.55 -14.67
C TYR A 166 -19.17 4.45 -14.89
N TYR A 167 -19.86 3.93 -13.90
CA TYR A 167 -21.31 3.84 -13.87
C TYR A 167 -21.89 4.92 -12.93
N GLU A 168 -22.84 5.70 -13.44
CA GLU A 168 -23.61 6.69 -12.69
C GLU A 168 -25.10 6.31 -12.72
N PRO A 169 -25.69 5.89 -11.58
CA PRO A 169 -27.10 5.54 -11.48
C PRO A 169 -28.04 6.70 -11.79
N ALA A 170 -29.23 6.39 -12.29
CA ALA A 170 -30.27 7.41 -12.61
C ALA A 170 -30.64 8.28 -11.41
N GLU A 171 -30.70 7.69 -10.21
CA GLU A 171 -30.98 8.45 -8.99
C GLU A 171 -29.90 9.48 -8.63
N VAL A 172 -28.61 9.22 -8.96
CA VAL A 172 -27.54 10.18 -8.76
C VAL A 172 -27.71 11.37 -9.68
N ILE A 173 -28.05 11.10 -10.96
CA ILE A 173 -28.33 12.11 -11.98
C ILE A 173 -29.54 12.97 -11.56
N ALA A 174 -30.62 12.31 -11.11
CA ALA A 174 -31.84 12.97 -10.67
C ALA A 174 -31.64 13.85 -9.42
N LYS A 175 -30.92 13.33 -8.41
CA LYS A 175 -30.59 14.12 -7.20
C LYS A 175 -29.79 15.36 -7.54
N ARG A 176 -28.84 15.24 -8.44
CA ARG A 176 -28.01 16.31 -8.92
C ARG A 176 -28.88 17.40 -9.60
N ALA A 177 -29.73 17.01 -10.49
CA ALA A 177 -30.66 17.94 -11.18
C ALA A 177 -31.63 18.65 -10.21
N ALA A 178 -32.15 17.93 -9.20
CA ALA A 178 -33.11 18.46 -8.25
C ALA A 178 -32.53 19.46 -7.24
N ASN A 179 -31.29 19.26 -6.81
CA ASN A 179 -30.68 20.03 -5.74
C ASN A 179 -29.89 21.25 -6.22
N ASN A 180 -29.79 21.47 -7.53
CA ASN A 180 -28.97 22.52 -8.15
C ASN A 180 -27.53 22.57 -7.61
N VAL A 181 -27.07 21.47 -6.97
CA VAL A 181 -25.77 21.26 -6.40
C VAL A 181 -25.22 20.03 -7.11
N ALA A 182 -24.40 20.24 -8.09
CA ALA A 182 -23.97 19.08 -8.82
C ALA A 182 -22.55 19.21 -9.29
N GLU A 183 -21.68 18.76 -8.46
CA GLU A 183 -20.39 18.37 -8.97
C GLU A 183 -20.57 17.09 -9.77
N GLU A 184 -20.27 17.13 -11.06
CA GLU A 184 -20.21 15.95 -11.90
C GLU A 184 -18.98 15.11 -11.54
N ALA A 185 -19.02 13.83 -11.91
CA ALA A 185 -17.82 13.01 -11.79
C ALA A 185 -16.67 13.64 -12.59
N SER A 186 -15.54 13.78 -11.97
CA SER A 186 -14.29 14.15 -12.64
C SER A 186 -13.31 12.98 -12.57
N ILE A 187 -12.91 12.49 -13.73
CA ILE A 187 -11.92 11.43 -13.88
C ILE A 187 -10.94 11.96 -14.91
N SER A 188 -9.86 12.58 -14.43
CA SER A 188 -8.79 13.16 -15.26
C SER A 188 -7.48 12.43 -14.99
N ILE A 189 -6.94 11.79 -16.03
CA ILE A 189 -5.72 10.99 -15.98
C ILE A 189 -4.61 11.82 -16.58
N ASN A 190 -3.55 12.05 -15.81
CA ASN A 190 -2.35 12.77 -16.26
C ASN A 190 -1.17 11.87 -16.58
N TYR A 191 -1.15 10.62 -16.05
CA TYR A 191 -0.14 9.63 -16.43
C TYR A 191 -0.74 8.23 -16.58
N VAL A 192 -0.31 7.56 -17.65
CA VAL A 192 -0.43 6.12 -17.84
C VAL A 192 0.93 5.50 -17.57
N VAL A 193 1.02 4.57 -16.64
CA VAL A 193 2.26 3.90 -16.29
C VAL A 193 2.36 2.61 -17.09
N HIS A 194 3.37 2.51 -17.95
CA HIS A 194 3.69 1.31 -18.72
C HIS A 194 4.63 0.43 -17.90
N GLY A 195 4.12 -0.57 -17.23
CA GLY A 195 4.93 -1.55 -16.48
C GLY A 195 5.70 -2.46 -17.42
N TYR A 196 7.03 -2.49 -17.32
CA TYR A 196 7.91 -3.28 -18.20
C TYR A 196 8.76 -4.30 -17.45
N ARG A 197 8.87 -4.19 -16.11
CA ARG A 197 9.70 -5.05 -15.24
C ARG A 197 8.90 -5.68 -14.10
N PHE A 198 9.47 -6.71 -13.50
CA PHE A 198 9.15 -7.34 -12.21
C PHE A 198 7.78 -8.03 -12.10
N ILE A 199 6.81 -7.68 -12.91
CA ILE A 199 5.45 -8.22 -12.76
C ILE A 199 5.11 -8.94 -14.05
N GLU A 200 5.16 -10.27 -14.03
CA GLU A 200 4.71 -11.12 -15.14
C GLU A 200 3.40 -11.79 -14.76
N PHE A 201 2.31 -11.35 -15.37
CA PHE A 201 1.04 -12.06 -15.31
C PHE A 201 0.92 -12.95 -16.55
N ASN A 202 0.90 -14.26 -16.36
CA ASN A 202 0.52 -15.20 -17.41
C ASN A 202 -0.83 -15.83 -17.06
N PRO A 203 -1.93 -15.46 -17.74
CA PRO A 203 -3.27 -15.99 -17.44
C PRO A 203 -3.41 -17.48 -17.67
N ASN A 204 -2.45 -18.12 -18.36
CA ASN A 204 -2.44 -19.56 -18.62
C ASN A 204 -1.50 -20.31 -17.66
N ASP A 205 -0.73 -19.60 -16.85
CA ASP A 205 0.31 -20.17 -15.99
C ASP A 205 0.08 -19.69 -14.56
N LEU A 206 -0.89 -20.29 -13.87
CA LEU A 206 -1.25 -19.99 -12.48
C LEU A 206 -0.09 -20.12 -11.48
N VAL A 207 1.07 -20.56 -11.94
CA VAL A 207 2.21 -20.91 -11.10
C VAL A 207 3.39 -19.94 -11.25
N LYS A 208 3.43 -19.05 -12.26
CA LYS A 208 4.61 -18.23 -12.60
C LYS A 208 4.39 -16.72 -12.66
N ALA A 209 3.26 -16.22 -12.25
CA ALA A 209 2.96 -14.80 -12.35
C ALA A 209 3.76 -13.92 -11.38
N PHE A 210 4.22 -14.49 -10.28
CA PHE A 210 4.90 -13.81 -9.19
C PHE A 210 6.05 -14.70 -8.71
N GLY A 211 7.22 -14.33 -8.94
CA GLY A 211 8.40 -15.11 -8.60
C GLY A 211 9.61 -14.47 -9.20
N SER A 212 9.61 -13.11 -9.16
CA SER A 212 10.80 -12.37 -9.52
C SER A 212 11.85 -12.45 -8.40
N SER A 213 11.44 -12.76 -7.16
CA SER A 213 12.38 -12.97 -6.05
C SER A 213 13.10 -14.30 -6.17
N GLY A 214 14.36 -14.33 -5.74
CA GLY A 214 15.20 -15.53 -5.75
C GLY A 214 14.59 -16.68 -4.96
N SER A 215 14.95 -17.91 -5.33
CA SER A 215 14.36 -19.14 -4.81
C SER A 215 14.61 -19.40 -3.31
N CYS A 216 15.54 -18.69 -2.68
CA CYS A 216 15.79 -18.78 -1.24
C CYS A 216 14.79 -18.00 -0.39
N ASN A 217 14.00 -17.12 -1.00
CA ASN A 217 12.98 -16.34 -0.31
C ASN A 217 11.83 -17.22 0.17
N VAL A 218 11.40 -17.00 1.41
CA VAL A 218 10.38 -17.80 2.10
C VAL A 218 9.06 -17.07 2.13
N ASN A 219 7.98 -17.69 1.63
CA ASN A 219 6.63 -17.14 1.71
C ASN A 219 6.18 -17.01 3.17
N THR A 220 5.54 -15.90 3.52
CA THR A 220 5.07 -15.65 4.89
C THR A 220 4.08 -16.68 5.42
N ILE A 221 3.39 -17.42 4.54
CA ILE A 221 2.47 -18.50 4.92
C ILE A 221 3.19 -19.77 5.39
N CYS A 222 4.48 -19.94 5.08
CA CYS A 222 5.29 -21.07 5.55
C CYS A 222 5.39 -21.07 7.08
N SER A 223 5.85 -22.18 7.65
CA SER A 223 5.96 -22.35 9.10
C SER A 223 6.84 -21.31 9.79
N GLN A 224 7.83 -20.74 9.08
CA GLN A 224 8.63 -19.61 9.58
C GLN A 224 7.78 -18.40 9.95
N GLY A 225 6.63 -18.20 9.27
CA GLY A 225 5.69 -17.13 9.54
C GLY A 225 4.69 -17.41 10.67
N ASP A 226 4.63 -18.62 11.25
CA ASP A 226 3.57 -18.99 12.21
C ASP A 226 3.54 -18.10 13.46
N ASN A 227 4.70 -17.71 13.95
CA ASN A 227 4.80 -16.82 15.13
C ASN A 227 4.74 -15.32 14.76
N TRP A 228 4.45 -14.99 13.49
CA TRP A 228 4.52 -13.63 12.95
C TRP A 228 3.23 -13.17 12.27
N ARG A 229 2.13 -13.92 12.45
CA ARG A 229 0.85 -13.68 11.75
C ARG A 229 0.32 -12.26 11.90
N ASP A 230 0.53 -11.62 13.04
CA ASP A 230 0.13 -10.23 13.26
C ASP A 230 1.09 -9.26 12.55
N GLN A 231 2.41 -9.42 12.75
CA GLN A 231 3.41 -8.54 12.13
C GLN A 231 3.37 -8.60 10.60
N ILE A 232 3.10 -9.77 10.01
CA ILE A 232 2.90 -9.96 8.57
C ILE A 232 1.81 -9.02 8.04
N LYS A 233 0.72 -8.83 8.79
CA LYS A 233 -0.40 -7.95 8.40
C LYS A 233 -0.06 -6.46 8.45
N SER A 234 1.02 -6.06 9.11
CA SER A 234 1.45 -4.67 9.15
C SER A 234 2.23 -4.23 7.92
N VAL A 235 2.87 -5.17 7.23
CA VAL A 235 3.78 -4.89 6.11
C VAL A 235 3.00 -4.73 4.80
N VAL A 236 3.40 -3.76 4.00
CA VAL A 236 2.70 -3.34 2.79
C VAL A 236 3.69 -3.10 1.66
N MET A 237 3.34 -3.47 0.42
CA MET A 237 4.09 -3.08 -0.76
C MET A 237 3.70 -1.67 -1.18
N LEU A 238 4.71 -0.83 -1.45
CA LEU A 238 4.57 0.55 -1.87
C LEU A 238 4.78 0.65 -3.38
N LEU A 239 3.83 1.26 -4.09
CA LEU A 239 4.04 1.74 -5.46
C LEU A 239 4.36 3.23 -5.36
N SER A 240 5.64 3.57 -5.22
CA SER A 240 6.09 4.94 -5.00
C SER A 240 6.12 5.73 -6.32
N GLY A 241 5.45 6.90 -6.33
CA GLY A 241 5.32 7.73 -7.52
C GLY A 241 4.68 7.03 -8.72
N GLY A 242 4.01 5.90 -8.52
CA GLY A 242 3.33 5.12 -9.54
C GLY A 242 4.22 4.23 -10.40
N SER A 243 5.55 4.35 -10.34
CA SER A 243 6.47 3.64 -11.25
C SER A 243 7.62 2.90 -10.56
N ARG A 244 7.80 3.08 -9.24
CA ARG A 244 8.82 2.42 -8.41
C ARG A 244 8.17 1.67 -7.26
N PHE A 245 8.89 0.73 -6.64
CA PHE A 245 8.36 0.01 -5.50
C PHE A 245 9.36 -0.09 -4.34
N CYS A 246 8.80 -0.12 -3.16
CA CYS A 246 9.44 -0.33 -1.87
C CYS A 246 8.54 -1.16 -0.97
N THR A 247 8.99 -1.36 0.24
CA THR A 247 8.21 -1.93 1.34
C THR A 247 8.04 -0.88 2.43
N GLY A 248 6.92 -0.94 3.15
CA GLY A 248 6.70 -0.17 4.35
C GLY A 248 5.89 -0.98 5.36
N TYR A 249 5.63 -0.40 6.51
CA TYR A 249 4.80 -1.04 7.52
C TYR A 249 3.97 -0.03 8.32
N LEU A 250 2.74 -0.42 8.60
CA LEU A 250 1.83 0.33 9.46
C LEU A 250 2.35 0.24 10.90
N VAL A 251 2.55 1.37 11.56
CA VAL A 251 3.13 1.46 12.89
C VAL A 251 2.15 2.07 13.88
N ASN A 252 2.09 1.52 15.08
CA ASN A 252 1.34 2.06 16.21
C ASN A 252 2.05 3.32 16.77
N ASN A 253 1.34 4.10 17.57
CA ASN A 253 1.91 5.18 18.37
C ASN A 253 1.53 5.02 19.85
N THR A 254 2.20 5.74 20.74
CA THR A 254 1.92 5.63 22.19
C THR A 254 0.56 6.17 22.60
N ALA A 255 -0.04 7.06 21.79
CA ALA A 255 -1.41 7.54 22.00
C ALA A 255 -2.48 6.50 21.64
N GLN A 256 -2.13 5.49 20.82
CA GLN A 256 -3.01 4.43 20.34
C GLN A 256 -4.33 4.98 19.77
N ASP A 257 -4.21 6.01 18.92
CA ASP A 257 -5.30 6.84 18.41
C ASP A 257 -5.76 6.45 17.00
N CYS A 258 -5.29 5.30 16.48
CA CYS A 258 -5.59 4.80 15.14
C CYS A 258 -5.08 5.60 13.97
N ARG A 259 -4.24 6.59 14.17
CA ARG A 259 -3.65 7.29 13.04
C ARG A 259 -2.96 6.27 12.12
N PRO A 260 -3.24 6.31 10.82
CA PRO A 260 -2.66 5.37 9.86
C PRO A 260 -1.22 5.78 9.53
N LEU A 261 -0.33 5.63 10.51
CA LEU A 261 1.08 5.97 10.39
C LEU A 261 1.84 4.82 9.72
N LEU A 262 2.61 5.14 8.71
CA LEU A 262 3.41 4.18 7.94
C LEU A 262 4.87 4.59 7.99
N LEU A 263 5.75 3.65 8.34
CA LEU A 263 7.20 3.79 8.25
C LEU A 263 7.74 3.09 7.00
N THR A 264 8.69 3.75 6.34
CA THR A 264 9.49 3.22 5.23
C THR A 264 10.87 3.88 5.22
N ALA A 265 11.70 3.59 4.23
CA ALA A 265 12.99 4.23 4.03
C ALA A 265 12.84 5.59 3.31
N ASN A 266 13.70 6.56 3.68
CA ASN A 266 13.69 7.89 3.05
C ASN A 266 14.08 7.84 1.57
N HIS A 267 15.01 6.97 1.17
CA HIS A 267 15.40 6.84 -0.23
C HIS A 267 14.24 6.36 -1.13
N CYS A 268 13.17 5.75 -0.57
CA CYS A 268 11.94 5.43 -1.31
C CYS A 268 11.17 6.69 -1.76
N LEU A 269 11.41 7.84 -1.12
CA LEU A 269 10.83 9.13 -1.52
C LEU A 269 11.53 9.74 -2.74
N GLY A 270 12.65 9.15 -3.19
CA GLY A 270 13.48 9.68 -4.26
C GLY A 270 14.49 10.71 -3.78
N THR A 271 14.88 11.66 -4.65
CA THR A 271 15.93 12.62 -4.40
C THR A 271 15.48 13.96 -3.81
N ALA A 272 14.16 14.20 -3.73
CA ALA A 272 13.60 15.45 -3.20
C ALA A 272 13.38 15.38 -1.68
N ASP A 273 13.53 16.52 -0.98
CA ASP A 273 13.05 16.62 0.41
C ASP A 273 11.52 16.60 0.41
N ALA A 274 10.96 15.43 0.69
CA ALA A 274 9.57 15.13 0.51
C ALA A 274 8.60 15.86 1.47
N ILE A 275 9.13 16.53 2.52
CA ILE A 275 8.27 17.38 3.39
C ILE A 275 7.70 18.57 2.61
N SER A 276 8.40 19.01 1.55
CA SER A 276 7.94 20.06 0.65
C SER A 276 7.38 19.56 -0.67
N SER A 277 7.40 18.23 -0.93
CA SER A 277 6.98 17.63 -2.18
C SER A 277 5.65 16.87 -2.02
N PRO A 278 4.64 17.11 -2.89
CA PRO A 278 3.39 16.34 -2.88
C PRO A 278 3.52 14.93 -3.44
N SER A 279 4.74 14.41 -3.67
CA SER A 279 4.97 13.16 -4.42
C SER A 279 4.28 11.92 -3.84
N VAL A 280 4.01 11.88 -2.53
CA VAL A 280 3.33 10.74 -1.89
C VAL A 280 1.80 10.74 -2.11
N ASN A 281 1.22 11.79 -2.67
CA ASN A 281 -0.21 11.83 -3.01
C ASN A 281 -0.58 10.86 -4.14
N THR A 282 0.41 10.48 -4.96
CA THR A 282 0.27 9.50 -6.04
C THR A 282 0.78 8.11 -5.67
N TRP A 283 1.16 7.89 -4.41
CA TRP A 283 1.57 6.56 -3.97
C TRP A 283 0.36 5.65 -3.77
N THR A 284 0.55 4.38 -4.11
CA THR A 284 -0.43 3.32 -3.84
C THR A 284 0.18 2.32 -2.86
N PHE A 285 -0.59 1.91 -1.88
CA PHE A 285 -0.22 0.96 -0.82
C PHE A 285 -1.00 -0.32 -1.04
N MET A 286 -0.30 -1.41 -1.38
CA MET A 286 -0.93 -2.70 -1.67
C MET A 286 -0.83 -3.61 -0.45
N TRP A 287 -1.98 -3.80 0.22
CA TRP A 287 -2.11 -4.55 1.47
C TRP A 287 -2.34 -6.04 1.21
N ARG A 288 -1.88 -6.90 2.12
CA ARG A 288 -2.12 -8.34 2.09
C ARG A 288 -1.70 -9.04 0.79
N TYR A 289 -0.72 -8.46 0.10
CA TYR A 289 -0.13 -9.07 -1.07
C TYR A 289 0.80 -10.22 -0.66
N GLU A 290 0.20 -11.38 -0.44
CA GLU A 290 0.81 -12.57 0.16
C GLU A 290 0.43 -13.81 -0.63
N SER A 291 1.38 -14.75 -0.82
CA SER A 291 1.05 -16.04 -1.41
C SER A 291 0.13 -16.84 -0.46
N PRO A 292 -0.94 -17.47 -0.96
CA PRO A 292 -1.77 -18.37 -0.16
C PRO A 292 -1.07 -19.70 0.13
N ASN A 293 0.03 -20.00 -0.54
CA ASN A 293 0.74 -21.27 -0.46
C ASN A 293 2.20 -21.07 -0.04
N CYS A 294 2.75 -22.01 0.73
CA CYS A 294 4.18 -22.03 1.01
C CYS A 294 4.97 -22.38 -0.28
N THR A 295 4.55 -23.42 -0.95
CA THR A 295 5.06 -23.88 -2.25
C THR A 295 3.91 -24.57 -3.03
N PRO A 296 3.79 -24.35 -4.33
CA PRO A 296 4.55 -23.39 -5.13
C PRO A 296 4.22 -21.94 -4.73
N ASN A 297 5.12 -21.00 -5.07
CA ASN A 297 4.81 -19.58 -4.97
C ASN A 297 3.59 -19.27 -5.86
N THR A 298 2.56 -18.71 -5.28
CA THR A 298 1.31 -18.37 -5.97
C THR A 298 0.99 -16.91 -5.69
N ASP A 299 0.40 -16.26 -6.67
CA ASP A 299 0.01 -14.88 -6.53
C ASP A 299 -0.94 -14.61 -5.36
N GLY A 300 -0.82 -13.42 -4.80
CA GLY A 300 -1.69 -12.90 -3.76
C GLY A 300 -2.76 -11.94 -4.31
N PRO A 301 -3.69 -11.49 -3.45
CA PRO A 301 -4.70 -10.51 -3.84
C PRO A 301 -4.04 -9.14 -4.09
N THR A 302 -4.41 -8.49 -5.19
CA THR A 302 -3.89 -7.17 -5.60
C THR A 302 -4.92 -6.05 -5.51
N ASN A 303 -6.13 -6.36 -5.07
CA ASN A 303 -7.26 -5.43 -5.02
C ASN A 303 -7.43 -4.70 -3.68
N MET A 304 -6.62 -5.02 -2.66
CA MET A 304 -6.64 -4.32 -1.37
C MET A 304 -5.64 -3.17 -1.39
N THR A 305 -6.04 -2.04 -1.95
CA THR A 305 -5.17 -0.87 -2.09
C THR A 305 -5.73 0.37 -1.41
N THR A 306 -4.84 1.23 -0.90
CA THR A 306 -5.11 2.61 -0.50
C THR A 306 -4.18 3.54 -1.25
N SER A 307 -4.50 4.82 -1.36
CA SER A 307 -3.68 5.76 -2.11
C SER A 307 -3.48 7.10 -1.41
N GLY A 308 -2.31 7.68 -1.61
CA GLY A 308 -1.94 9.00 -1.12
C GLY A 308 -1.61 9.07 0.37
N GLY A 309 -0.87 10.09 0.72
CA GLY A 309 -0.46 10.37 2.09
C GLY A 309 0.37 11.64 2.21
N THR A 310 0.71 11.99 3.44
CA THR A 310 1.53 13.15 3.76
C THR A 310 2.77 12.70 4.51
N VAL A 311 3.95 13.14 4.09
CA VAL A 311 5.19 12.91 4.83
C VAL A 311 5.19 13.78 6.09
N LEU A 312 5.18 13.15 7.25
CA LEU A 312 5.22 13.81 8.55
C LEU A 312 6.65 14.11 8.99
N ALA A 313 7.55 13.17 8.75
CA ALA A 313 8.94 13.29 9.16
C ALA A 313 9.90 12.49 8.26
N ASN A 314 11.08 13.05 8.04
CA ASN A 314 12.22 12.40 7.41
C ASN A 314 13.52 13.03 7.91
N PRO A 315 14.72 12.50 7.65
CA PRO A 315 15.96 13.06 8.16
C PRO A 315 16.39 14.40 7.50
N GLY A 316 15.73 14.84 6.45
CA GLY A 316 15.99 16.11 5.77
C GLY A 316 17.12 16.08 4.74
N SER A 317 17.79 14.97 4.58
CA SER A 317 18.84 14.78 3.58
C SER A 317 18.31 13.84 2.51
N PRO A 318 17.98 14.33 1.30
CA PRO A 318 17.40 13.48 0.27
C PRO A 318 18.32 12.30 -0.05
N GLY A 319 17.76 11.09 -0.06
CA GLY A 319 18.45 9.90 -0.53
C GLY A 319 19.69 9.44 0.27
N SER A 320 19.98 10.01 1.44
CA SER A 320 21.15 9.60 2.21
C SER A 320 20.88 8.37 3.05
N ILE A 321 21.29 7.20 2.55
CA ILE A 321 21.32 5.94 3.32
C ILE A 321 22.41 5.92 4.40
N PHE A 322 23.32 6.91 4.43
CA PHE A 322 24.46 6.96 5.36
C PHE A 322 24.13 7.60 6.71
N SER A 323 22.98 8.26 6.84
CA SER A 323 22.47 8.79 8.10
C SER A 323 21.21 8.00 8.53
N SER A 324 20.28 8.64 9.20
CA SER A 324 18.98 8.06 9.48
C SER A 324 18.12 8.04 8.19
N ASP A 325 17.78 6.90 7.68
CA ASP A 325 17.08 6.71 6.38
C ASP A 325 15.59 6.44 6.60
N PHE A 326 14.92 7.19 7.48
CA PHE A 326 13.50 6.98 7.76
C PHE A 326 12.60 7.93 6.96
N ALA A 327 11.40 7.45 6.63
CA ALA A 327 10.27 8.28 6.24
C ALA A 327 9.01 7.85 6.99
N LEU A 328 8.39 8.78 7.69
CA LEU A 328 7.11 8.58 8.35
C LEU A 328 6.02 9.28 7.54
N ILE A 329 5.03 8.51 7.11
CA ILE A 329 3.92 8.96 6.27
C ILE A 329 2.61 8.76 7.05
N GLU A 330 1.72 9.76 7.04
CA GLU A 330 0.33 9.57 7.41
C GLU A 330 -0.47 9.31 6.14
N LEU A 331 -1.12 8.16 6.08
CA LEU A 331 -1.90 7.75 4.91
C LEU A 331 -3.16 8.61 4.80
N ALA A 332 -3.52 9.00 3.58
CA ALA A 332 -4.77 9.71 3.32
C ALA A 332 -6.00 8.82 3.52
N GLU A 333 -5.83 7.52 3.30
CA GLU A 333 -6.86 6.50 3.44
C GLU A 333 -6.43 5.49 4.51
N ASN A 334 -7.24 5.31 5.56
CA ASN A 334 -6.90 4.36 6.64
C ASN A 334 -7.32 2.94 6.24
N PRO A 335 -6.36 1.99 6.08
CA PRO A 335 -6.67 0.63 5.66
C PRO A 335 -7.56 -0.12 6.67
N LYS A 336 -7.53 0.26 7.96
CA LYS A 336 -8.40 -0.34 8.97
C LYS A 336 -9.86 0.05 8.77
N THR A 337 -10.12 1.32 8.49
CA THR A 337 -11.48 1.78 8.18
C THR A 337 -11.96 1.30 6.82
N ALA A 338 -11.02 1.00 5.92
CA ALA A 338 -11.30 0.31 4.66
C ALA A 338 -11.74 -1.16 4.84
N GLY A 339 -11.74 -1.66 6.06
CA GLY A 339 -12.12 -3.03 6.37
C GLY A 339 -11.02 -4.07 6.07
N TYR A 340 -9.80 -3.63 5.78
CA TYR A 340 -8.68 -4.55 5.55
C TYR A 340 -8.20 -5.14 6.88
N ASP A 341 -7.84 -6.43 6.85
CA ASP A 341 -7.25 -7.13 7.98
C ASP A 341 -5.78 -6.73 8.13
N VAL A 342 -5.55 -5.56 8.72
CA VAL A 342 -4.22 -4.99 8.97
C VAL A 342 -3.89 -4.97 10.46
N TYR A 343 -2.60 -4.85 10.75
CA TYR A 343 -2.06 -4.76 12.10
C TYR A 343 -1.16 -3.53 12.21
N PHE A 344 -1.26 -2.81 13.30
CA PHE A 344 -0.36 -1.71 13.63
C PHE A 344 0.82 -2.29 14.41
N ALA A 345 1.99 -2.38 13.78
CA ALA A 345 3.18 -2.93 14.39
C ALA A 345 3.59 -2.13 15.64
N GLY A 346 3.97 -2.81 16.69
CA GLY A 346 4.67 -2.19 17.79
C GLY A 346 6.07 -1.75 17.36
N PHE A 347 6.64 -0.80 18.09
CA PHE A 347 8.02 -0.36 17.86
C PHE A 347 8.82 -0.34 19.16
N ASP A 348 10.14 -0.39 19.02
CA ASP A 348 11.10 -0.21 20.10
C ASP A 348 12.23 0.72 19.64
N ALA A 349 12.27 1.92 20.21
CA ALA A 349 13.27 2.95 19.92
C ALA A 349 14.44 2.91 20.92
N THR A 350 14.65 1.82 21.63
CA THR A 350 15.88 1.63 22.42
C THR A 350 17.07 1.32 21.52
N THR A 351 18.26 1.52 22.05
CA THR A 351 19.52 1.24 21.35
C THR A 351 20.12 -0.12 21.72
N THR A 352 19.34 -0.97 22.41
CA THR A 352 19.75 -2.32 22.78
C THR A 352 19.59 -3.24 21.56
N ALA A 353 20.67 -3.87 21.15
CA ALA A 353 20.65 -4.81 20.04
C ALA A 353 19.78 -6.05 20.37
N PRO A 354 18.88 -6.48 19.48
CA PRO A 354 18.14 -7.72 19.65
C PRO A 354 19.09 -8.91 19.47
N SER A 355 18.82 -9.99 20.24
CA SER A 355 19.61 -11.23 20.18
C SER A 355 19.33 -12.08 18.95
N SER A 356 18.22 -11.86 18.29
CA SER A 356 17.80 -12.42 17.00
C SER A 356 16.71 -11.52 16.41
N ALA A 357 16.50 -11.60 15.10
CA ALA A 357 15.58 -10.71 14.42
C ALA A 357 14.95 -11.35 13.17
N THR A 358 13.78 -10.82 12.82
CA THR A 358 13.02 -11.25 11.65
C THR A 358 12.64 -10.05 10.78
N GLY A 359 12.97 -10.14 9.48
CA GLY A 359 12.57 -9.21 8.45
C GLY A 359 11.32 -9.70 7.71
N ILE A 360 10.39 -8.80 7.38
CA ILE A 360 9.20 -9.10 6.56
C ILE A 360 9.11 -8.06 5.45
N HIS A 361 9.12 -8.48 4.19
CA HIS A 361 9.37 -7.56 3.07
C HIS A 361 8.77 -8.05 1.73
N HIS A 362 8.89 -7.22 0.69
CA HIS A 362 8.49 -7.52 -0.69
C HIS A 362 9.71 -7.47 -1.62
N PRO A 363 10.54 -8.53 -1.63
CA PRO A 363 11.74 -8.56 -2.47
C PRO A 363 11.36 -8.61 -3.95
N SER A 364 12.02 -7.82 -4.78
CA SER A 364 11.79 -7.72 -6.23
C SER A 364 10.32 -7.46 -6.62
N GLY A 365 9.53 -6.83 -5.72
CA GLY A 365 8.10 -6.62 -5.91
C GLY A 365 7.25 -7.89 -5.85
N ASP A 366 7.81 -8.99 -5.37
CA ASP A 366 7.11 -10.28 -5.21
C ASP A 366 6.15 -10.26 -4.01
N VAL A 367 5.33 -11.29 -3.89
CA VAL A 367 4.49 -11.52 -2.70
C VAL A 367 5.35 -11.50 -1.45
N LYS A 368 4.74 -11.11 -0.34
CA LYS A 368 5.43 -10.91 0.93
C LYS A 368 6.24 -12.12 1.38
N LYS A 369 7.49 -11.88 1.77
CA LYS A 369 8.46 -12.86 2.24
C LYS A 369 8.88 -12.58 3.68
N ILE A 370 9.49 -13.59 4.29
CA ILE A 370 10.04 -13.53 5.64
C ILE A 370 11.49 -14.02 5.62
N SER A 371 12.36 -13.30 6.33
CA SER A 371 13.78 -13.62 6.49
C SER A 371 14.15 -13.61 7.97
N MET A 372 15.03 -14.52 8.40
CA MET A 372 15.33 -14.72 9.82
C MET A 372 16.85 -14.71 10.04
N GLU A 373 17.28 -13.98 11.09
CA GLU A 373 18.62 -13.94 11.63
C GLU A 373 18.59 -14.40 13.09
N ASN A 374 19.25 -15.51 13.40
CA ASN A 374 19.27 -16.10 14.73
C ASN A 374 20.38 -15.55 15.62
N ALA A 375 21.33 -14.78 15.06
CA ALA A 375 22.37 -14.11 15.81
C ALA A 375 21.96 -12.67 16.20
N ALA A 376 22.69 -12.10 17.17
CA ALA A 376 22.48 -10.75 17.61
C ALA A 376 22.84 -9.73 16.52
N LEU A 377 21.97 -8.75 16.29
CA LEU A 377 22.29 -7.63 15.44
C LEU A 377 23.40 -6.76 16.04
N THR A 378 24.09 -6.01 15.19
CA THR A 378 25.14 -5.11 15.61
C THR A 378 24.81 -3.65 15.24
N GLY A 379 24.92 -2.74 16.22
CA GLY A 379 24.77 -1.29 15.93
C GLY A 379 26.01 -0.78 15.20
N THR A 380 25.82 -0.28 13.96
CA THR A 380 26.89 0.29 13.11
C THR A 380 26.40 1.53 12.36
N SER A 381 27.29 2.18 11.61
CA SER A 381 26.89 3.03 10.50
C SER A 381 26.65 2.19 9.23
N TYR A 382 25.97 2.76 8.25
CA TYR A 382 25.76 2.07 6.95
C TYR A 382 27.10 1.70 6.31
N GLY A 383 27.22 0.48 5.80
CA GLY A 383 28.44 -0.03 5.18
C GLY A 383 29.62 -0.22 6.15
N ASN A 384 29.38 -0.25 7.47
CA ASN A 384 30.43 -0.33 8.53
C ASN A 384 31.43 0.82 8.48
N THR A 385 31.03 2.00 7.98
CA THR A 385 31.89 3.18 8.07
C THR A 385 32.02 3.61 9.53
N SER A 386 33.12 4.24 9.91
CA SER A 386 33.36 4.68 11.28
C SER A 386 32.38 5.82 11.65
N GLY A 387 31.87 5.81 12.88
CA GLY A 387 31.00 6.86 13.38
C GLY A 387 29.88 6.37 14.29
N THR A 388 28.83 7.19 14.41
CA THR A 388 27.66 6.89 15.23
C THR A 388 26.89 5.68 14.68
N ALA A 389 26.45 4.79 15.55
CA ALA A 389 25.60 3.67 15.19
C ALA A 389 24.21 4.16 14.75
N THR A 390 24.05 4.38 13.46
CA THR A 390 22.80 4.84 12.84
C THR A 390 21.93 3.68 12.33
N HIS A 391 22.52 2.48 12.25
CA HIS A 391 21.90 1.30 11.66
C HIS A 391 22.11 0.06 12.52
N TRP A 392 21.19 -0.89 12.37
CA TRP A 392 21.37 -2.28 12.74
C TRP A 392 21.94 -3.04 11.55
N ARG A 393 23.02 -3.76 11.79
CA ARG A 393 23.60 -4.67 10.80
C ARG A 393 23.11 -6.08 11.05
N VAL A 394 22.46 -6.67 10.05
CA VAL A 394 22.26 -8.12 9.90
C VAL A 394 23.52 -8.65 9.26
N ALA A 395 24.20 -9.63 9.87
CA ALA A 395 25.49 -10.13 9.39
C ALA A 395 25.33 -10.98 8.11
N ASP A 396 24.38 -11.86 8.15
CA ASP A 396 23.90 -12.74 7.09
C ASP A 396 22.46 -13.17 7.45
N TRP A 397 21.78 -13.88 6.56
CA TRP A 397 20.46 -14.41 6.83
C TRP A 397 20.49 -15.93 6.96
N ASP A 398 20.06 -16.48 8.11
CA ASP A 398 19.92 -17.92 8.31
C ASP A 398 18.83 -18.54 7.44
N SER A 399 17.79 -17.74 7.09
CA SER A 399 16.68 -18.18 6.25
C SER A 399 16.13 -17.00 5.48
N GLY A 400 15.92 -17.17 4.18
CA GLY A 400 15.50 -16.08 3.30
C GLY A 400 16.66 -15.12 2.99
N THR A 401 16.32 -13.95 2.47
CA THR A 401 17.26 -12.84 2.19
C THR A 401 16.44 -11.58 1.92
N THR A 402 17.07 -10.44 1.66
CA THR A 402 16.42 -9.28 1.05
C THR A 402 16.84 -9.12 -0.41
N GLU A 403 16.11 -8.34 -1.16
CA GLU A 403 16.41 -7.97 -2.55
C GLU A 403 15.92 -6.54 -2.82
N PRO A 404 16.28 -5.91 -3.95
CA PRO A 404 15.73 -4.62 -4.36
C PRO A 404 14.19 -4.61 -4.23
N GLY A 405 13.62 -3.54 -3.65
CA GLY A 405 12.19 -3.48 -3.30
C GLY A 405 11.87 -3.84 -1.85
N SER A 406 12.75 -4.56 -1.15
CA SER A 406 12.64 -4.76 0.29
C SER A 406 12.90 -3.50 1.10
N SER A 407 13.45 -2.45 0.49
CA SER A 407 13.73 -1.12 1.08
C SER A 407 12.57 -0.60 1.91
N GLY A 408 12.86 -0.14 3.14
CA GLY A 408 11.85 0.35 4.08
C GLY A 408 11.12 -0.72 4.88
N SER A 409 11.37 -2.01 4.61
CA SER A 409 10.78 -3.11 5.38
C SER A 409 11.23 -3.14 6.83
N PRO A 410 10.36 -3.55 7.77
CA PRO A 410 10.73 -3.63 9.18
C PRO A 410 11.70 -4.77 9.47
N ILE A 411 12.58 -4.54 10.46
CA ILE A 411 13.27 -5.58 11.21
C ILE A 411 12.66 -5.65 12.61
N PHE A 412 12.17 -6.81 13.00
CA PHE A 412 11.55 -7.04 14.29
C PHE A 412 12.49 -7.78 15.24
N SER A 413 12.50 -7.41 16.53
CA SER A 413 13.09 -8.22 17.56
C SER A 413 12.26 -9.49 17.78
N ASP A 414 12.88 -10.67 17.76
CA ASP A 414 12.17 -11.94 18.00
C ASP A 414 11.59 -12.02 19.40
N ALA A 415 12.28 -11.41 20.38
CA ALA A 415 11.88 -11.45 21.79
C ALA A 415 10.63 -10.62 22.06
N THR A 416 10.52 -9.42 21.43
CA THR A 416 9.45 -8.46 21.75
C THR A 416 8.39 -8.35 20.65
N LYS A 417 8.66 -8.85 19.45
CA LYS A 417 7.82 -8.69 18.25
C LYS A 417 7.63 -7.22 17.84
N ARG A 418 8.47 -6.31 18.33
CA ARG A 418 8.45 -4.88 18.00
C ARG A 418 9.44 -4.57 16.89
N ALA A 419 9.07 -3.67 16.01
CA ALA A 419 9.96 -3.15 14.98
C ALA A 419 11.08 -2.31 15.60
N MET A 420 12.32 -2.53 15.16
CA MET A 420 13.50 -1.82 15.64
C MET A 420 14.18 -1.00 14.54
N GLY A 421 13.74 -1.13 13.30
CA GLY A 421 14.31 -0.42 12.16
C GLY A 421 13.57 -0.66 10.87
N PHE A 422 14.12 -0.13 9.79
CA PHE A 422 13.61 -0.18 8.42
C PHE A 422 14.79 -0.37 7.47
N LEU A 423 14.64 -1.23 6.46
CA LEU A 423 15.74 -1.60 5.56
C LEU A 423 16.23 -0.41 4.74
N SER A 424 17.51 -0.07 4.89
CA SER A 424 18.19 0.91 4.03
C SER A 424 18.86 0.26 2.82
N GLY A 425 19.31 -0.99 2.94
CA GLY A 425 19.93 -1.76 1.88
C GLY A 425 21.06 -2.63 2.37
N GLY A 426 21.74 -3.27 1.44
CA GLY A 426 22.85 -4.16 1.73
C GLY A 426 23.33 -4.91 0.50
N GLY A 427 24.06 -5.98 0.74
CA GLY A 427 24.57 -6.86 -0.30
C GLY A 427 23.98 -8.26 -0.27
N ALA A 428 23.04 -8.52 0.67
CA ALA A 428 22.42 -9.82 0.81
C ALA A 428 21.66 -10.21 -0.47
N ALA A 429 21.79 -11.46 -0.87
CA ALA A 429 21.09 -12.05 -1.99
C ALA A 429 21.09 -13.57 -1.87
N CYS A 430 20.23 -14.27 -2.61
CA CYS A 430 20.29 -15.72 -2.65
C CYS A 430 21.67 -16.22 -3.05
N GLY A 431 22.26 -17.07 -2.20
CA GLY A 431 23.55 -17.71 -2.45
C GLY A 431 24.77 -16.91 -2.03
N ASN A 432 24.59 -15.85 -1.23
CA ASN A 432 25.70 -15.17 -0.57
C ASN A 432 25.39 -14.94 0.93
N ASP A 433 26.43 -14.61 1.70
CA ASP A 433 26.38 -14.31 3.13
C ASP A 433 26.78 -12.83 3.37
N LEU A 434 26.33 -11.93 2.48
CA LEU A 434 26.61 -10.50 2.60
C LEU A 434 25.61 -9.82 3.54
N PRO A 435 26.05 -8.75 4.25
CA PRO A 435 25.22 -8.10 5.24
C PRO A 435 24.18 -7.14 4.65
N ASP A 436 23.12 -6.94 5.45
CA ASP A 436 22.13 -5.87 5.29
C ASP A 436 22.19 -4.87 6.44
N TRP A 437 21.73 -3.63 6.17
CA TRP A 437 21.65 -2.55 7.14
C TRP A 437 20.23 -1.99 7.22
N TYR A 438 19.72 -1.97 8.44
CA TYR A 438 18.42 -1.37 8.77
C TYR A 438 18.63 -0.06 9.52
N GLY A 439 18.08 1.04 9.04
CA GLY A 439 18.08 2.30 9.77
C GLY A 439 17.50 2.10 11.17
N SER A 440 18.24 2.52 12.20
CA SER A 440 17.86 2.31 13.60
C SER A 440 16.71 3.24 13.98
N LEU A 441 15.62 2.67 14.47
CA LEU A 441 14.49 3.41 15.02
C LEU A 441 14.94 4.21 16.26
N GLY A 442 15.83 3.64 17.07
CA GLY A 442 16.42 4.32 18.25
C GLY A 442 17.24 5.55 17.89
N TYR A 443 18.04 5.52 16.81
CA TYR A 443 18.74 6.70 16.33
C TYR A 443 17.75 7.72 15.74
N SER A 444 16.81 7.27 14.92
CA SER A 444 15.80 8.08 14.25
C SER A 444 14.82 8.75 15.23
N TRP A 445 14.76 8.24 16.46
CA TRP A 445 13.88 8.73 17.53
C TRP A 445 14.08 10.22 17.80
N THR A 446 15.34 10.63 17.93
CA THR A 446 15.74 12.04 18.07
C THR A 446 16.53 12.55 16.86
N ASN A 447 16.97 11.67 15.98
CA ASN A 447 17.81 11.95 14.82
C ASN A 447 19.00 12.87 15.15
N GLY A 448 19.83 12.44 16.11
CA GLY A 448 20.98 13.19 16.58
C GLY A 448 20.63 14.48 17.35
N GLY A 449 19.41 14.61 17.88
CA GLY A 449 18.95 15.78 18.62
C GLY A 449 18.33 16.87 17.74
N ALA A 450 17.76 16.49 16.57
CA ALA A 450 17.07 17.42 15.69
C ALA A 450 15.97 18.19 16.42
N SER A 451 15.98 19.51 16.33
CA SER A 451 14.99 20.39 16.99
C SER A 451 13.65 20.43 16.22
N ASP A 452 13.70 20.32 14.89
CA ASP A 452 12.50 20.29 14.05
C ASP A 452 11.76 18.95 14.21
N SER A 453 10.50 19.01 14.62
CA SER A 453 9.64 17.82 14.79
C SER A 453 9.50 16.97 13.51
N ARG A 454 9.62 17.59 12.34
CA ARG A 454 9.58 16.94 11.04
C ARG A 454 10.86 16.16 10.69
N ARG A 455 11.88 16.22 11.57
CA ARG A 455 13.18 15.57 11.39
C ARG A 455 13.45 14.44 12.39
N ARG A 456 12.43 14.03 13.15
CA ARG A 456 12.55 13.02 14.20
C ARG A 456 11.26 12.24 14.40
N LEU A 457 11.35 10.98 14.79
CA LEU A 457 10.20 10.10 14.93
C LEU A 457 9.41 10.32 16.23
N ASN A 458 10.07 10.63 17.34
CA ASN A 458 9.42 10.75 18.66
C ASN A 458 8.30 11.79 18.68
N ALA A 459 8.40 12.85 17.89
CA ALA A 459 7.38 13.89 17.83
C ALA A 459 6.01 13.37 17.34
N HIS A 460 6.02 12.25 16.63
CA HIS A 460 4.81 11.67 16.01
C HIS A 460 4.43 10.30 16.61
N LEU A 461 5.43 9.49 16.95
CA LEU A 461 5.19 8.14 17.51
C LEU A 461 4.98 8.16 19.02
N ASP A 462 5.45 9.21 19.72
CA ASP A 462 5.24 9.43 21.14
C ASP A 462 4.86 10.88 21.45
N PRO A 463 3.66 11.32 21.01
CA PRO A 463 3.25 12.72 21.17
C PRO A 463 3.13 13.17 22.64
N GLY A 464 2.98 12.23 23.55
CA GLY A 464 2.94 12.48 25.01
C GLY A 464 4.31 12.54 25.67
N GLY A 465 5.38 12.10 25.01
CA GLY A 465 6.73 12.03 25.58
C GLY A 465 6.87 11.00 26.73
N LEU A 466 6.07 9.92 26.68
CA LEU A 466 5.90 8.99 27.79
C LEU A 466 6.73 7.71 27.65
N ALA A 467 7.03 7.27 26.43
CA ALA A 467 7.65 5.97 26.21
C ALA A 467 8.51 5.93 24.94
N THR A 468 9.49 5.03 24.92
CA THR A 468 10.33 4.71 23.76
C THR A 468 9.89 3.44 23.05
N PHE A 469 8.81 2.83 23.48
CA PHE A 469 8.25 1.63 22.85
C PHE A 469 6.74 1.55 23.06
N VAL A 470 6.08 0.80 22.20
CA VAL A 470 4.66 0.42 22.31
C VAL A 470 4.47 -0.96 21.67
N ASP A 471 3.56 -1.75 22.19
CA ASP A 471 3.19 -3.02 21.56
C ASP A 471 2.30 -2.80 20.34
N GLY A 472 2.34 -3.76 19.43
CA GLY A 472 1.45 -3.74 18.28
C GLY A 472 0.01 -4.06 18.65
N SER A 473 -0.92 -3.65 17.78
CA SER A 473 -2.36 -3.85 17.98
C SER A 473 -3.09 -4.05 16.66
N ALA A 474 -4.03 -4.98 16.64
CA ALA A 474 -4.98 -5.10 15.53
C ALA A 474 -6.05 -3.99 15.55
N ASN A 475 -6.24 -3.32 16.68
CA ASN A 475 -7.24 -2.26 16.84
C ASN A 475 -6.82 -1.25 17.92
N PRO A 476 -5.86 -0.37 17.65
CA PRO A 476 -5.41 0.62 18.62
C PRO A 476 -6.49 1.67 18.95
N CYS A 477 -7.56 1.76 18.16
CA CYS A 477 -8.63 2.74 18.35
C CYS A 477 -9.50 2.54 19.60
N ASN A 478 -9.43 1.39 20.21
CA ASN A 478 -10.30 1.02 21.35
C ASN A 478 -9.59 1.09 22.71
N VAL A 479 -8.37 1.57 22.73
CA VAL A 479 -7.61 1.69 23.97
C VAL A 479 -7.83 3.10 24.52
N THR A 480 -8.44 3.20 25.69
CA THR A 480 -8.46 4.46 26.45
C THR A 480 -7.00 4.80 26.77
N PRO A 481 -6.48 5.98 26.40
CA PRO A 481 -5.12 6.35 26.74
C PRO A 481 -4.90 6.19 28.27
N PRO A 482 -3.77 5.70 28.72
CA PRO A 482 -3.47 5.67 30.15
C PRO A 482 -3.54 7.11 30.68
N ALA A 483 -4.22 7.26 31.83
CA ALA A 483 -4.47 8.53 32.49
C ALA A 483 -3.17 9.19 33.01
#